data_8d28ffbdc748e5693b85826ce22a571f
#
_entry.id   8d28ffbdc748e5693b85826ce22a571f
#
_cell.length_a   1.000
_cell.length_b   1.000
_cell.length_c   1.000
_cell.angle_alpha   90.00
_cell.angle_beta   90.00
_cell.angle_gamma   90.00
#
_symmetry.space_group_name_H-M   'P 1'
#
loop_
_entity.id
_entity.type
_entity.pdbx_description
1 polymer ?
#
loop_
_entity_poly.entity_id
_entity_poly.type
_entity_poly.pdbx_seq_one_letter_code
_entity_poly.pdbx_strand_id
1 'polypeptide(L)'
;NRFNFVYKPHPVSKQVIDDPRVITIPSGQFDALFVADVIISDYSTVIYEAGLLGIPVYLYAYDWDTYREKRGLTIDFENDVPALFTGDPEAIMKAIEDKDFDTKAYRVFENANVTLPKSASCTETICEAIISAATSCKKNS
;
A
#
# COMPACT_ATOMS: atom_id res chain seq x y z
N ASN A 1 23.72 12.68 -2.15
CA ASN A 1 22.66 11.68 -1.91
C ASN A 1 22.16 11.15 -3.25
N ARG A 2 22.03 9.81 -3.37
CA ARG A 2 21.46 9.17 -4.57
C ARG A 2 19.92 9.17 -4.53
N PHE A 3 19.35 9.25 -3.33
CA PHE A 3 17.92 9.19 -3.09
C PHE A 3 17.46 10.30 -2.16
N ASN A 4 16.23 10.75 -2.33
CA ASN A 4 15.51 11.57 -1.38
C ASN A 4 14.62 10.63 -0.55
N PHE A 5 14.82 10.61 0.75
CA PHE A 5 14.03 9.78 1.65
C PHE A 5 12.87 10.58 2.22
N VAL A 6 11.67 10.05 2.02
CA VAL A 6 10.44 10.60 2.58
C VAL A 6 9.86 9.59 3.56
N TYR A 7 9.72 9.99 4.81
CA TYR A 7 9.11 9.17 5.84
C TYR A 7 7.68 9.62 6.12
N LYS A 8 6.74 8.70 5.96
CA LYS A 8 5.33 8.90 6.27
C LYS A 8 4.96 7.97 7.45
N PRO A 9 4.89 8.49 8.69
CA PRO A 9 4.55 7.68 9.84
C PRO A 9 3.09 7.20 9.76
N HIS A 10 2.84 6.00 10.30
CA HIS A 10 1.46 5.56 10.56
C HIS A 10 0.78 6.52 11.55
N PRO A 11 -0.53 6.81 11.42
CA PRO A 11 -1.23 7.78 12.29
C PRO A 11 -1.10 7.53 13.80
N VAL A 12 -0.95 6.28 14.21
CA VAL A 12 -0.74 5.91 15.62
C VAL A 12 0.71 5.78 16.03
N SER A 13 1.65 5.91 15.09
CA SER A 13 3.09 5.86 15.39
C SER A 13 3.53 7.12 16.11
N LYS A 14 4.33 6.93 17.16
CA LYS A 14 5.02 8.01 17.87
C LYS A 14 6.48 8.13 17.46
N GLN A 15 6.92 7.35 16.47
CA GLN A 15 8.29 7.40 16.00
C GLN A 15 8.57 8.73 15.28
N VAL A 16 9.69 9.32 15.64
CA VAL A 16 10.24 10.51 14.99
C VAL A 16 11.61 10.12 14.45
N ILE A 17 11.84 10.42 13.18
CA ILE A 17 13.17 10.28 12.59
C ILE A 17 13.82 11.66 12.63
N ASP A 18 14.85 11.79 13.47
CA ASP A 18 15.67 13.01 13.58
C ASP A 18 16.93 12.85 12.73
N ASP A 19 16.74 12.86 11.41
CA ASP A 19 17.84 12.82 10.43
C ASP A 19 17.56 13.86 9.35
N PRO A 20 18.47 14.84 9.15
CA PRO A 20 18.27 15.93 8.20
C PRO A 20 18.20 15.45 6.73
N ARG A 21 18.54 14.20 6.46
CA ARG A 21 18.43 13.58 5.13
C ARG A 21 17.03 13.02 4.85
N VAL A 22 16.17 12.96 5.87
CA VAL A 22 14.83 12.36 5.79
C VAL A 22 13.78 13.47 5.88
N ILE A 23 12.92 13.54 4.89
CA ILE A 23 11.78 14.45 4.89
C ILE A 23 10.61 13.73 5.57
N THR A 24 10.21 14.19 6.75
CA THR A 24 9.03 13.63 7.44
C THR A 24 7.77 14.38 7.00
N ILE A 25 6.79 13.61 6.50
CA ILE A 25 5.47 14.14 6.11
C ILE A 25 4.48 13.86 7.26
N PRO A 26 3.61 14.82 7.62
CA PRO A 26 2.58 14.61 8.63
C PRO A 26 1.68 13.42 8.29
N SER A 27 1.27 12.66 9.31
CA SER A 27 0.31 11.57 9.15
C SER A 27 -1.00 12.08 8.54
N GLY A 28 -1.60 11.29 7.65
CA GLY A 28 -2.87 11.65 6.98
C GLY A 28 -2.70 12.37 5.64
N GLN A 29 -1.50 12.80 5.26
CA GLN A 29 -1.25 13.29 3.90
C GLN A 29 -0.97 12.13 2.95
N PHE A 30 -1.77 12.00 1.88
CA PHE A 30 -1.57 11.00 0.84
C PHE A 30 -0.78 11.52 -0.36
N ASP A 31 -0.53 12.82 -0.44
CA ASP A 31 0.13 13.48 -1.57
C ASP A 31 1.55 12.96 -1.82
N ALA A 32 2.18 12.38 -0.80
CA ALA A 32 3.50 11.73 -0.93
C ALA A 32 3.52 10.60 -1.96
N LEU A 33 2.40 9.89 -2.16
CA LEU A 33 2.32 8.82 -3.13
C LEU A 33 2.51 9.33 -4.56
N PHE A 34 2.00 10.53 -4.88
CA PHE A 34 2.07 11.08 -6.23
C PHE A 34 3.45 11.56 -6.66
N VAL A 35 4.39 11.66 -5.71
CA VAL A 35 5.77 12.09 -5.97
C VAL A 35 6.80 10.99 -5.67
N ALA A 36 6.36 9.82 -5.27
CA ALA A 36 7.23 8.70 -4.97
C ALA A 36 7.62 7.95 -6.25
N ASP A 37 8.92 7.72 -6.44
CA ASP A 37 9.43 6.82 -7.49
C ASP A 37 9.42 5.36 -7.03
N VAL A 38 9.49 5.14 -5.71
CA VAL A 38 9.54 3.81 -5.06
C VAL A 38 8.90 3.92 -3.69
N ILE A 39 8.24 2.86 -3.26
CA ILE A 39 7.68 2.73 -1.91
C ILE A 39 8.35 1.56 -1.20
N ILE A 40 8.81 1.80 0.03
CA ILE A 40 9.17 0.76 0.99
C ILE A 40 8.09 0.78 2.06
N SER A 41 7.40 -0.32 2.25
CA SER A 41 6.30 -0.45 3.20
C SER A 41 6.44 -1.72 4.03
N ASP A 42 5.71 -1.77 5.11
CA ASP A 42 5.46 -2.98 5.89
C ASP A 42 4.19 -3.72 5.38
N TYR A 43 3.32 -4.14 6.27
CA TYR A 43 2.09 -4.89 5.98
C TYR A 43 0.89 -3.96 5.73
N SER A 44 1.08 -2.93 4.93
CA SER A 44 0.10 -1.87 4.68
C SER A 44 -0.69 -2.07 3.39
N THR A 45 -1.95 -1.67 3.40
CA THR A 45 -2.81 -1.64 2.19
C THR A 45 -2.36 -0.62 1.14
N VAL A 46 -1.35 0.21 1.43
CA VAL A 46 -0.74 1.12 0.45
C VAL A 46 -0.22 0.42 -0.80
N ILE A 47 -0.02 -0.90 -0.73
CA ILE A 47 0.32 -1.74 -1.89
C ILE A 47 -0.69 -1.62 -3.03
N TYR A 48 -1.96 -1.43 -2.73
CA TYR A 48 -3.02 -1.30 -3.74
C TYR A 48 -2.99 0.09 -4.39
N GLU A 49 -2.85 1.16 -3.60
CA GLU A 49 -2.72 2.51 -4.12
C GLU A 49 -1.46 2.68 -4.97
N ALA A 50 -0.36 2.07 -4.53
CA ALA A 50 0.89 2.04 -5.29
C ALA A 50 0.71 1.30 -6.64
N GLY A 51 -0.01 0.18 -6.64
CA GLY A 51 -0.34 -0.57 -7.84
C GLY A 51 -1.13 0.25 -8.86
N LEU A 52 -2.15 0.98 -8.41
CA LEU A 52 -2.95 1.88 -9.24
C LEU A 52 -2.10 2.99 -9.88
N LEU A 53 -1.10 3.49 -9.16
CA LEU A 53 -0.18 4.53 -9.63
C LEU A 53 1.01 3.96 -10.44
N GLY A 54 1.18 2.64 -10.45
CA GLY A 54 2.30 1.97 -11.11
C GLY A 54 3.63 2.17 -10.42
N ILE A 55 3.64 2.44 -9.11
CA ILE A 55 4.83 2.69 -8.32
C ILE A 55 5.37 1.36 -7.77
N PRO A 56 6.67 1.05 -7.96
CA PRO A 56 7.31 -0.12 -7.37
C PRO A 56 7.22 -0.14 -5.85
N VAL A 57 6.86 -1.29 -5.29
CA VAL A 57 6.78 -1.51 -3.84
C VAL A 57 7.75 -2.60 -3.43
N TYR A 58 8.44 -2.38 -2.30
CA TYR A 58 9.29 -3.33 -1.62
C TYR A 58 8.80 -3.49 -0.19
N LEU A 59 8.69 -4.73 0.29
CA LEU A 59 8.11 -5.04 1.59
C LEU A 59 9.20 -5.31 2.62
N TYR A 60 9.28 -4.42 3.62
CA TYR A 60 10.23 -4.54 4.73
C TYR A 60 9.60 -5.28 5.91
N ALA A 61 9.87 -6.57 5.97
CA ALA A 61 9.21 -7.53 6.86
C ALA A 61 10.07 -7.89 8.09
N TYR A 62 10.61 -6.90 8.79
CA TYR A 62 11.57 -7.08 9.89
C TYR A 62 11.01 -7.80 11.12
N ASP A 63 9.70 -7.79 11.33
CA ASP A 63 9.02 -8.40 12.49
C ASP A 63 7.90 -9.37 12.07
N TRP A 64 7.97 -9.92 10.85
CA TRP A 64 6.91 -10.72 10.23
C TRP A 64 6.34 -11.82 11.11
N ASP A 65 7.19 -12.65 11.73
CA ASP A 65 6.72 -13.75 12.57
C ASP A 65 5.86 -13.27 13.73
N THR A 66 6.34 -12.21 14.41
CA THR A 66 5.61 -11.58 15.52
C THR A 66 4.31 -10.90 15.05
N TYR A 67 4.34 -10.26 13.89
CA TYR A 67 3.18 -9.57 13.34
C TYR A 67 2.09 -10.56 12.95
N ARG A 68 2.45 -11.61 12.22
CA ARG A 68 1.56 -12.68 11.77
C ARG A 68 0.85 -13.39 12.93
N GLU A 69 1.57 -13.66 14.02
CA GLU A 69 0.99 -14.30 15.21
C GLU A 69 -0.05 -13.43 15.93
N LYS A 70 0.11 -12.11 15.90
CA LYS A 70 -0.73 -11.16 16.66
C LYS A 70 -1.90 -10.59 15.85
N ARG A 71 -1.84 -10.66 14.54
CA ARG A 71 -2.80 -10.04 13.62
C ARG A 71 -3.42 -11.07 12.71
N GLY A 72 -4.75 -11.07 12.60
CA GLY A 72 -5.44 -11.73 11.49
C GLY A 72 -5.18 -10.95 10.20
N LEU A 73 -4.68 -11.64 9.19
CA LEU A 73 -4.41 -11.07 7.88
C LEU A 73 -5.41 -11.61 6.87
N THR A 74 -5.88 -10.75 5.99
CA THR A 74 -6.77 -11.10 4.87
C THR A 74 -6.00 -11.36 3.58
N ILE A 75 -4.69 -11.07 3.58
CA ILE A 75 -3.77 -11.26 2.47
C ILE A 75 -2.48 -11.89 3.00
N ASP A 76 -1.91 -12.80 2.26
CA ASP A 76 -0.57 -13.34 2.52
C ASP A 76 0.47 -12.45 1.81
N PHE A 77 1.07 -11.51 2.56
CA PHE A 77 2.05 -10.57 1.99
C PHE A 77 3.28 -11.25 1.41
N GLU A 78 3.66 -12.39 1.96
CA GLU A 78 4.83 -13.15 1.52
C GLU A 78 4.59 -13.89 0.19
N ASN A 79 3.39 -14.46 0.02
CA ASN A 79 3.11 -15.34 -1.11
C ASN A 79 2.20 -14.71 -2.18
N ASP A 80 1.31 -13.79 -1.81
CA ASP A 80 0.32 -13.23 -2.74
C ASP A 80 0.80 -11.93 -3.39
N VAL A 81 1.67 -11.15 -2.70
CA VAL A 81 2.14 -9.86 -3.22
C VAL A 81 3.43 -10.06 -4.03
N PRO A 82 3.44 -9.79 -5.33
CA PRO A 82 4.62 -9.99 -6.18
C PRO A 82 5.65 -8.86 -6.03
N ALA A 83 6.14 -8.67 -4.81
CA ALA A 83 7.16 -7.70 -4.45
C ALA A 83 8.24 -8.39 -3.61
N LEU A 84 9.45 -7.84 -3.60
CA LEU A 84 10.48 -8.34 -2.68
C LEU A 84 9.99 -8.22 -1.24
N PHE A 85 9.92 -9.34 -0.56
CA PHE A 85 9.51 -9.47 0.84
C PHE A 85 10.73 -9.91 1.67
N THR A 86 11.27 -9.02 2.51
CA THR A 86 12.48 -9.31 3.28
C THR A 86 12.61 -8.43 4.52
N GLY A 87 13.24 -8.96 5.57
CA GLY A 87 13.67 -8.20 6.75
C GLY A 87 15.06 -7.56 6.60
N ASP A 88 15.72 -7.73 5.44
CA ASP A 88 17.05 -7.19 5.19
C ASP A 88 16.97 -5.88 4.40
N PRO A 89 17.30 -4.73 5.01
CA PRO A 89 17.26 -3.44 4.33
C PRO A 89 18.30 -3.31 3.22
N GLU A 90 19.43 -4.03 3.29
CA GLU A 90 20.45 -3.99 2.24
C GLU A 90 19.97 -4.70 0.98
N ALA A 91 19.22 -5.79 1.12
CA ALA A 91 18.58 -6.47 0.00
C ALA A 91 17.55 -5.56 -0.70
N ILE A 92 16.76 -4.79 0.06
CA ILE A 92 15.82 -3.82 -0.50
C ILE A 92 16.57 -2.73 -1.27
N MET A 93 17.61 -2.15 -0.68
CA MET A 93 18.38 -1.09 -1.34
C MET A 93 19.03 -1.58 -2.62
N LYS A 94 19.56 -2.81 -2.61
CA LYS A 94 20.12 -3.43 -3.82
C LYS A 94 19.06 -3.62 -4.90
N ALA A 95 17.89 -4.16 -4.55
CA ALA A 95 16.79 -4.36 -5.50
C ALA A 95 16.31 -3.04 -6.12
N ILE A 96 16.25 -1.96 -5.34
CA ILE A 96 15.92 -0.61 -5.83
C ILE A 96 16.97 -0.12 -6.83
N GLU A 97 18.26 -0.29 -6.52
CA GLU A 97 19.36 0.13 -7.40
C GLU A 97 19.37 -0.67 -8.72
N ASP A 98 19.11 -1.96 -8.64
CA ASP A 98 19.05 -2.87 -9.79
C ASP A 98 17.73 -2.74 -10.58
N LYS A 99 16.74 -1.98 -10.06
CA LYS A 99 15.38 -1.86 -10.58
C LYS A 99 14.68 -3.22 -10.69
N ASP A 100 14.96 -4.08 -9.71
CA ASP A 100 14.39 -5.42 -9.64
C ASP A 100 12.95 -5.36 -9.13
N PHE A 101 12.01 -5.19 -10.06
CA PHE A 101 10.58 -5.15 -9.80
C PHE A 101 9.79 -5.69 -10.99
N ASP A 102 8.99 -6.72 -10.77
CA ASP A 102 8.13 -7.31 -11.82
C ASP A 102 6.82 -6.52 -11.96
N THR A 103 6.87 -5.48 -12.78
CA THR A 103 5.70 -4.64 -13.10
C THR A 103 4.54 -5.45 -13.68
N LYS A 104 4.80 -6.55 -14.41
CA LYS A 104 3.73 -7.35 -15.02
C LYS A 104 3.02 -8.19 -13.99
N ALA A 105 3.77 -8.89 -13.13
CA ALA A 105 3.20 -9.65 -12.03
C ALA A 105 2.42 -8.73 -11.08
N TYR A 106 2.96 -7.55 -10.77
CA TYR A 106 2.28 -6.58 -9.92
C TYR A 106 0.98 -6.06 -10.53
N ARG A 107 0.94 -5.85 -11.84
CA ARG A 107 -0.28 -5.47 -12.57
C ARG A 107 -1.35 -6.56 -12.53
N VAL A 108 -0.94 -7.83 -12.59
CA VAL A 108 -1.88 -8.96 -12.45
C VAL A 108 -2.46 -8.99 -11.04
N PHE A 109 -1.62 -8.82 -10.02
CA PHE A 109 -2.05 -8.73 -8.62
C PHE A 109 -3.02 -7.56 -8.39
N GLU A 110 -2.72 -6.37 -8.89
CA GLU A 110 -3.58 -5.19 -8.78
C GLU A 110 -4.96 -5.46 -9.38
N ASN A 111 -5.02 -5.95 -10.64
CA ASN A 111 -6.27 -6.22 -11.33
C ASN A 111 -7.13 -7.31 -10.66
N ALA A 112 -6.50 -8.24 -9.93
CA ALA A 112 -7.21 -9.27 -9.18
C ALA A 112 -7.83 -8.74 -7.88
N ASN A 113 -7.23 -7.70 -7.29
CA ASN A 113 -7.59 -7.21 -5.96
C ASN A 113 -8.31 -5.85 -5.97
N VAL A 114 -8.17 -5.06 -7.03
CA VAL A 114 -8.75 -3.72 -7.12
C VAL A 114 -9.71 -3.63 -8.30
N THR A 115 -10.94 -3.26 -8.04
CA THR A 115 -11.96 -3.01 -9.06
C THR A 115 -12.36 -1.54 -9.04
N LEU A 116 -12.12 -0.85 -10.14
CA LEU A 116 -12.58 0.52 -10.32
C LEU A 116 -13.90 0.55 -11.13
N PRO A 117 -14.87 1.42 -10.79
CA PRO A 117 -16.09 1.59 -11.57
C PRO A 117 -15.76 2.10 -12.98
N LYS A 118 -16.48 1.59 -13.98
CA LYS A 118 -16.21 1.91 -15.40
C LYS A 118 -16.76 3.26 -15.84
N SER A 119 -17.79 3.79 -15.17
CA SER A 119 -18.59 4.92 -15.66
C SER A 119 -18.98 5.95 -14.60
N ALA A 120 -18.63 5.73 -13.33
CA ALA A 120 -18.96 6.63 -12.24
C ALA A 120 -17.80 6.70 -11.25
N SER A 121 -17.82 7.65 -10.32
CA SER A 121 -16.88 7.65 -9.22
C SER A 121 -17.17 6.48 -8.26
N CYS A 122 -16.15 6.00 -7.53
CA CYS A 122 -16.34 4.98 -6.49
C CYS A 122 -17.38 5.43 -5.46
N THR A 123 -17.35 6.70 -5.09
CA THR A 123 -18.31 7.29 -4.14
C THR A 123 -19.74 7.20 -4.64
N GLU A 124 -20.01 7.58 -5.88
CA GLU A 124 -21.35 7.48 -6.48
C GLU A 124 -21.83 6.04 -6.52
N THR A 125 -21.00 5.12 -6.99
CA THR A 125 -21.33 3.69 -7.05
C THR A 125 -21.69 3.12 -5.68
N ILE A 126 -20.94 3.46 -4.64
CA ILE A 126 -21.19 3.03 -3.26
C ILE A 126 -22.49 3.66 -2.73
N CYS A 127 -22.70 4.95 -2.95
CA CYS A 127 -23.93 5.64 -2.53
C CYS A 127 -25.18 5.03 -3.17
N GLU A 128 -25.15 4.76 -4.47
CA GLU A 128 -26.25 4.11 -5.17
C GLU A 128 -26.54 2.71 -4.63
N ALA A 129 -25.51 1.92 -4.35
CA ALA A 129 -25.67 0.59 -3.75
C ALA A 129 -26.31 0.66 -2.36
N ILE A 130 -25.88 1.59 -1.51
CA ILE A 130 -26.45 1.80 -0.17
C ILE A 130 -27.93 2.22 -0.26
N ILE A 131 -28.25 3.19 -1.12
CA ILE A 131 -29.62 3.69 -1.31
C ILE A 131 -30.53 2.58 -1.82
N SER A 132 -30.07 1.80 -2.80
CA SER A 132 -30.80 0.66 -3.34
C SER A 132 -31.11 -0.40 -2.28
N ALA A 133 -30.12 -0.78 -1.48
CA ALA A 133 -30.29 -1.74 -0.39
C ALA A 133 -31.29 -1.23 0.66
N ALA A 134 -31.18 0.03 1.07
CA ALA A 134 -32.08 0.64 2.06
C ALA A 134 -33.54 0.74 1.57
N THR A 135 -33.75 1.03 0.29
CA THR A 135 -35.10 1.09 -0.29
C THR A 135 -35.73 -0.27 -0.49
N SER A 136 -34.93 -1.30 -0.79
CA SER A 136 -35.40 -2.68 -0.91
C SER A 136 -35.84 -3.27 0.43
N CYS A 137 -35.14 -2.93 1.51
CA CYS A 137 -35.50 -3.37 2.86
C CYS A 137 -36.86 -2.81 3.33
N LYS A 138 -37.19 -1.57 2.97
CA LYS A 138 -38.51 -0.93 3.32
C LYS A 138 -39.70 -1.52 2.57
N LYS A 139 -39.52 -2.23 1.46
CA LYS A 139 -40.61 -2.85 0.70
C LYS A 139 -41.02 -4.20 1.24
N ASN A 140 -40.20 -4.82 2.09
CA ASN A 140 -40.42 -6.16 2.65
C ASN A 140 -40.83 -6.11 4.15
N SER A 141 -41.12 -4.93 4.70
CA SER A 141 -41.65 -4.69 6.04
C SER A 141 -43.07 -4.14 5.93
#